data_96d5e61102446241572550346db7098e
#
_entry.id   96d5e61102446241572550346db7098e
#
_cell.length_a   1.000
_cell.length_b   1.000
_cell.length_c   1.000
_cell.angle_alpha   90.00
_cell.angle_beta   90.00
_cell.angle_gamma   90.00
#
_symmetry.space_group_name_H-M   'P 1'
#
loop_
_entity.id
_entity.type
_entity.pdbx_description
1 polymer ?
#
loop_
_entity_poly.entity_id
_entity_poly.type
_entity_poly.pdbx_seq_one_letter_code
_entity_poly.pdbx_strand_id
1 'polypeptide(L)'
;MKARLALLAAAAILLVAAKPPMRFQPDPSSVIAAEIAFNRLAQEKGQWTAFRETAADDAVMFVPNKVLAQDWLRKQADPPASVSWSPSIVYVSCDGNLAASTGNWKRPDGSVGYFTTIWRRDKKGRWRWIMDHGDTLATAREAPEFLTGKVATCKRGARPDGPPPSPPTGGKPGKGDAPPPPPDESLVWRADVAADNSRRVTVQMWTGQAYETVIDDEVKAGS
;
A
#
# COMPACT_ATOMS: atom_id res chain seq x y z
N MET A 1 49.35 -57.68 40.46
CA MET A 1 49.38 -56.87 39.23
C MET A 1 47.98 -56.40 38.99
N LYS A 2 47.73 -55.11 39.25
CA LYS A 2 46.35 -54.47 39.11
C LYS A 2 46.33 -53.61 37.85
N ALA A 3 45.56 -54.05 36.83
CA ALA A 3 45.35 -53.31 35.65
C ALA A 3 44.30 -52.21 35.91
N ARG A 4 44.67 -50.97 35.69
CA ARG A 4 43.72 -49.81 35.73
C ARG A 4 43.16 -49.58 34.32
N LEU A 5 41.86 -49.84 34.15
CA LEU A 5 41.13 -49.47 32.99
C LEU A 5 40.83 -47.95 33.08
N ALA A 6 41.33 -47.19 32.14
CA ALA A 6 40.95 -45.77 31.95
C ALA A 6 39.78 -45.67 30.99
N LEU A 7 38.61 -45.29 31.47
CA LEU A 7 37.45 -44.93 30.62
C LEU A 7 37.65 -43.50 30.06
N LEU A 8 37.84 -43.40 28.77
CA LEU A 8 37.75 -42.14 28.03
C LEU A 8 36.28 -41.88 27.67
N ALA A 9 35.64 -40.97 28.38
CA ALA A 9 34.33 -40.48 28.03
C ALA A 9 34.46 -39.40 26.93
N ALA A 10 34.11 -39.73 25.70
CA ALA A 10 34.03 -38.78 24.61
C ALA A 10 32.70 -37.99 24.71
N ALA A 11 32.77 -36.73 25.14
CA ALA A 11 31.64 -35.83 25.15
C ALA A 11 31.40 -35.33 23.70
N ALA A 12 30.39 -35.85 23.02
CA ALA A 12 29.94 -35.35 21.75
C ALA A 12 29.16 -34.07 22.00
N ILE A 13 29.75 -32.91 21.71
CA ILE A 13 29.05 -31.62 21.70
C ILE A 13 28.21 -31.55 20.45
N LEU A 14 26.90 -31.76 20.59
CA LEU A 14 25.92 -31.48 19.54
C LEU A 14 25.82 -29.96 19.31
N LEU A 15 26.51 -29.45 18.31
CA LEU A 15 26.28 -28.11 17.80
C LEU A 15 24.89 -28.07 17.17
N VAL A 16 23.90 -27.65 17.94
CA VAL A 16 22.59 -27.25 17.39
C VAL A 16 22.82 -25.97 16.63
N ALA A 17 22.96 -26.08 15.31
CA ALA A 17 22.97 -24.91 14.43
C ALA A 17 21.60 -24.19 14.57
N ALA A 18 21.56 -23.13 15.36
CA ALA A 18 20.38 -22.27 15.41
C ALA A 18 20.13 -21.74 14.00
N LYS A 19 18.97 -22.08 13.41
CA LYS A 19 18.54 -21.47 12.17
C LYS A 19 18.57 -19.95 12.36
N PRO A 20 19.22 -19.18 11.45
CA PRO A 20 19.17 -17.74 11.55
C PRO A 20 17.70 -17.30 11.54
N PRO A 21 17.34 -16.30 12.33
CA PRO A 21 15.96 -15.80 12.34
C PRO A 21 15.59 -15.44 10.92
N MET A 22 14.47 -15.99 10.44
CA MET A 22 13.92 -15.69 9.11
C MET A 22 13.63 -14.20 9.11
N ARG A 23 14.45 -13.42 8.40
CA ARG A 23 14.19 -11.98 8.22
C ARG A 23 12.90 -11.87 7.42
N PHE A 24 11.89 -11.26 8.01
CA PHE A 24 10.69 -10.88 7.28
C PHE A 24 11.14 -9.97 6.13
N GLN A 25 10.95 -10.43 4.90
CA GLN A 25 11.08 -9.60 3.71
C GLN A 25 9.68 -9.26 3.23
N PRO A 26 9.35 -7.97 3.13
CA PRO A 26 8.08 -7.56 2.55
C PRO A 26 7.97 -8.11 1.13
N ASP A 27 6.80 -8.67 0.82
CA ASP A 27 6.52 -9.25 -0.49
C ASP A 27 5.53 -8.37 -1.26
N PRO A 28 5.97 -7.66 -2.32
CA PRO A 28 5.09 -6.89 -3.18
C PRO A 28 3.99 -7.71 -3.84
N SER A 29 4.19 -9.01 -4.05
CA SER A 29 3.21 -9.89 -4.70
C SER A 29 1.88 -9.90 -3.95
N SER A 30 1.90 -9.76 -2.63
CA SER A 30 0.69 -9.78 -1.82
C SER A 30 -0.21 -8.57 -2.04
N VAL A 31 0.35 -7.37 -2.23
CA VAL A 31 -0.42 -6.17 -2.55
C VAL A 31 -0.77 -6.10 -4.03
N ILE A 32 0.09 -6.60 -4.91
CA ILE A 32 -0.23 -6.79 -6.33
C ILE A 32 -1.47 -7.69 -6.48
N ALA A 33 -1.49 -8.82 -5.77
CA ALA A 33 -2.65 -9.71 -5.76
C ALA A 33 -3.91 -9.04 -5.20
N ALA A 34 -3.77 -8.19 -4.17
CA ALA A 34 -4.90 -7.43 -3.62
C ALA A 34 -5.46 -6.43 -4.64
N GLU A 35 -4.59 -5.70 -5.37
CA GLU A 35 -5.00 -4.76 -6.41
C GLU A 35 -5.73 -5.46 -7.56
N ILE A 36 -5.18 -6.58 -8.04
CA ILE A 36 -5.80 -7.38 -9.10
C ILE A 36 -7.15 -7.95 -8.64
N ALA A 37 -7.22 -8.44 -7.40
CA ALA A 37 -8.46 -8.97 -6.83
C ALA A 37 -9.51 -7.87 -6.65
N PHE A 38 -9.10 -6.64 -6.33
CA PHE A 38 -9.98 -5.48 -6.22
C PHE A 38 -10.59 -5.13 -7.58
N ASN A 39 -9.78 -5.01 -8.64
CA ASN A 39 -10.31 -4.80 -10.00
C ASN A 39 -11.27 -5.94 -10.41
N ARG A 40 -10.89 -7.21 -10.19
CA ARG A 40 -11.76 -8.34 -10.50
C ARG A 40 -13.09 -8.27 -9.75
N LEU A 41 -13.06 -7.94 -8.47
CA LEU A 41 -14.26 -7.79 -7.66
C LEU A 41 -15.19 -6.70 -8.22
N ALA A 42 -14.62 -5.58 -8.70
CA ALA A 42 -15.37 -4.52 -9.32
C ALA A 42 -16.06 -4.95 -10.62
N GLN A 43 -15.40 -5.78 -11.43
CA GLN A 43 -15.99 -6.34 -12.65
C GLN A 43 -17.11 -7.36 -12.33
N GLU A 44 -16.96 -8.15 -11.27
CA GLU A 44 -17.88 -9.22 -10.91
C GLU A 44 -19.10 -8.73 -10.10
N LYS A 45 -18.90 -7.76 -9.18
CA LYS A 45 -19.95 -7.34 -8.22
C LYS A 45 -20.34 -5.88 -8.29
N GLY A 46 -19.68 -5.10 -9.11
CA GLY A 46 -19.91 -3.67 -9.26
C GLY A 46 -18.78 -2.83 -8.62
N GLN A 47 -18.60 -1.64 -9.21
CA GLN A 47 -17.50 -0.76 -8.86
C GLN A 47 -17.53 -0.30 -7.41
N TRP A 48 -18.64 0.33 -7.00
CA TRP A 48 -18.73 0.90 -5.65
C TRP A 48 -18.87 -0.16 -4.57
N THR A 49 -19.45 -1.31 -4.92
CA THR A 49 -19.47 -2.49 -4.04
C THR A 49 -18.05 -2.98 -3.77
N ALA A 50 -17.20 -3.13 -4.79
CA ALA A 50 -15.81 -3.53 -4.60
C ALA A 50 -15.01 -2.50 -3.80
N PHE A 51 -15.18 -1.21 -4.10
CA PHE A 51 -14.54 -0.12 -3.37
C PHE A 51 -14.89 -0.19 -1.87
N ARG A 52 -16.18 -0.34 -1.55
CA ARG A 52 -16.66 -0.45 -0.16
C ARG A 52 -16.13 -1.68 0.57
N GLU A 53 -16.09 -2.84 -0.10
CA GLU A 53 -15.65 -4.09 0.51
C GLU A 53 -14.13 -4.13 0.77
N THR A 54 -13.34 -3.38 0.01
CA THR A 54 -11.88 -3.39 0.11
C THR A 54 -11.30 -2.20 0.87
N ALA A 55 -12.08 -1.13 1.09
CA ALA A 55 -11.67 0.03 1.88
C ALA A 55 -11.43 -0.30 3.35
N ALA A 56 -10.53 0.45 3.97
CA ALA A 56 -10.48 0.59 5.42
C ALA A 56 -11.63 1.49 5.91
N ASP A 57 -11.97 1.41 7.19
CA ASP A 57 -13.04 2.23 7.77
C ASP A 57 -12.74 3.73 7.73
N ASP A 58 -11.46 4.09 7.81
CA ASP A 58 -10.93 5.45 7.77
C ASP A 58 -10.43 5.88 6.39
N ALA A 59 -10.72 5.12 5.36
CA ALA A 59 -10.29 5.40 3.99
C ALA A 59 -10.86 6.72 3.46
N VAL A 60 -10.06 7.42 2.66
CA VAL A 60 -10.47 8.63 1.93
C VAL A 60 -10.34 8.42 0.43
N MET A 61 -11.20 9.09 -0.32
CA MET A 61 -11.14 9.13 -1.78
C MET A 61 -11.53 10.50 -2.31
N PHE A 62 -11.33 10.73 -3.60
CA PHE A 62 -11.60 12.02 -4.26
C PHE A 62 -12.66 11.87 -5.35
N VAL A 63 -13.85 12.54 -5.19
CA VAL A 63 -15.03 12.41 -6.10
C VAL A 63 -15.82 13.73 -6.26
N PRO A 64 -15.34 14.80 -6.85
CA PRO A 64 -13.94 15.23 -6.98
C PRO A 64 -13.35 15.67 -5.63
N ASN A 65 -14.20 16.07 -4.68
CA ASN A 65 -13.82 16.51 -3.34
C ASN A 65 -13.31 15.31 -2.53
N LYS A 66 -12.43 15.58 -1.57
CA LYS A 66 -12.02 14.60 -0.58
C LYS A 66 -13.20 14.19 0.29
N VAL A 67 -13.49 12.89 0.35
CA VAL A 67 -14.57 12.31 1.16
C VAL A 67 -14.06 11.15 2.01
N LEU A 68 -14.76 10.86 3.12
CA LEU A 68 -14.64 9.57 3.77
C LEU A 68 -15.29 8.52 2.88
N ALA A 69 -14.50 7.56 2.45
CA ALA A 69 -14.91 6.59 1.44
C ALA A 69 -16.15 5.80 1.86
N GLN A 70 -16.16 5.26 3.07
CA GLN A 70 -17.28 4.46 3.57
C GLN A 70 -18.59 5.27 3.63
N ASP A 71 -18.53 6.56 4.00
CA ASP A 71 -19.72 7.41 4.10
C ASP A 71 -20.30 7.77 2.74
N TRP A 72 -19.43 7.99 1.76
CA TRP A 72 -19.83 8.28 0.40
C TRP A 72 -20.34 7.02 -0.31
N LEU A 73 -19.57 5.93 -0.27
CA LEU A 73 -19.85 4.68 -0.97
C LEU A 73 -21.17 4.00 -0.53
N ARG A 74 -21.58 4.14 0.73
CA ARG A 74 -22.88 3.63 1.19
C ARG A 74 -24.09 4.24 0.48
N LYS A 75 -23.92 5.41 -0.12
CA LYS A 75 -24.97 6.16 -0.81
C LYS A 75 -24.95 5.96 -2.32
N GLN A 76 -23.98 5.19 -2.84
CA GLN A 76 -23.81 5.01 -4.27
C GLN A 76 -24.38 3.68 -4.74
N ALA A 77 -25.12 3.73 -5.84
CA ALA A 77 -25.45 2.54 -6.62
C ALA A 77 -24.31 2.25 -7.59
N ASP A 78 -24.05 0.98 -7.84
CA ASP A 78 -23.04 0.59 -8.82
C ASP A 78 -23.42 1.07 -10.23
N PRO A 79 -22.47 1.59 -11.03
CA PRO A 79 -22.71 1.91 -12.41
C PRO A 79 -22.98 0.64 -13.22
N PRO A 80 -23.65 0.73 -14.39
CA PRO A 80 -23.95 -0.42 -15.24
C PRO A 80 -22.73 -1.24 -15.66
N ALA A 81 -21.56 -0.60 -15.73
CA ALA A 81 -20.29 -1.25 -15.98
C ALA A 81 -19.19 -0.55 -15.18
N SER A 82 -18.28 -1.35 -14.62
CA SER A 82 -17.16 -0.85 -13.84
C SER A 82 -16.04 -0.32 -14.73
N VAL A 83 -15.30 0.65 -14.19
CA VAL A 83 -13.94 0.96 -14.66
C VAL A 83 -13.08 -0.29 -14.52
N SER A 84 -12.21 -0.52 -15.48
CA SER A 84 -11.19 -1.58 -15.45
C SER A 84 -9.83 -0.95 -15.25
N TRP A 85 -8.99 -1.53 -14.40
CA TRP A 85 -7.64 -1.02 -14.13
C TRP A 85 -6.63 -2.12 -13.90
N SER A 86 -5.37 -1.78 -14.03
CA SER A 86 -4.28 -2.68 -13.70
C SER A 86 -3.10 -1.91 -13.12
N PRO A 87 -2.45 -2.43 -12.07
CA PRO A 87 -1.24 -1.81 -11.55
C PRO A 87 -0.08 -1.94 -12.54
N SER A 88 0.75 -0.91 -12.59
CA SER A 88 2.01 -0.90 -13.33
C SER A 88 3.19 -1.06 -12.40
N ILE A 89 3.16 -0.35 -11.26
CA ILE A 89 4.21 -0.36 -10.25
C ILE A 89 3.57 -0.39 -8.87
N VAL A 90 4.20 -1.15 -7.96
CA VAL A 90 3.85 -1.22 -6.55
C VAL A 90 5.08 -0.95 -5.69
N TYR A 91 4.94 -0.08 -4.71
CA TYR A 91 5.95 0.25 -3.70
C TYR A 91 5.49 -0.23 -2.35
N VAL A 92 6.37 -0.88 -1.58
CA VAL A 92 6.04 -1.45 -0.27
C VAL A 92 7.02 -0.93 0.77
N SER A 93 6.51 -0.59 1.95
CA SER A 93 7.32 -0.21 3.10
C SER A 93 8.21 -1.36 3.57
N CYS A 94 9.28 -1.03 4.26
CA CYS A 94 10.23 -2.00 4.80
C CYS A 94 9.58 -2.99 5.78
N ASP A 95 8.59 -2.56 6.56
CA ASP A 95 7.85 -3.40 7.48
C ASP A 95 6.72 -4.21 6.80
N GLY A 96 6.45 -3.94 5.51
CA GLY A 96 5.41 -4.61 4.74
C GLY A 96 3.97 -4.26 5.13
N ASN A 97 3.76 -3.18 5.89
CA ASN A 97 2.44 -2.79 6.38
C ASN A 97 1.76 -1.67 5.58
N LEU A 98 2.56 -0.92 4.79
CA LEU A 98 2.10 0.14 3.91
C LEU A 98 2.56 -0.14 2.48
N ALA A 99 1.71 0.18 1.51
CA ALA A 99 2.09 0.10 0.10
C ALA A 99 1.37 1.19 -0.72
N ALA A 100 1.95 1.52 -1.86
CA ALA A 100 1.34 2.35 -2.89
C ALA A 100 1.35 1.59 -4.21
N SER A 101 0.22 1.54 -4.90
CA SER A 101 0.10 1.03 -6.26
C SER A 101 -0.33 2.15 -7.18
N THR A 102 0.18 2.16 -8.40
CA THR A 102 -0.25 3.08 -9.46
C THR A 102 -0.31 2.35 -10.80
N GLY A 103 -1.17 2.82 -11.68
CA GLY A 103 -1.35 2.24 -13.00
C GLY A 103 -2.39 2.98 -13.83
N ASN A 104 -2.81 2.36 -14.92
CA ASN A 104 -3.80 2.90 -15.83
C ASN A 104 -5.19 2.33 -15.55
N TRP A 105 -6.21 3.13 -15.79
CA TRP A 105 -7.60 2.69 -15.87
C TRP A 105 -8.21 3.02 -17.22
N LYS A 106 -9.26 2.28 -17.56
CA LYS A 106 -10.08 2.49 -18.76
C LYS A 106 -11.56 2.34 -18.39
N ARG A 107 -12.39 3.26 -18.86
CA ARG A 107 -13.86 3.17 -18.77
C ARG A 107 -14.47 2.45 -19.96
N PRO A 108 -15.73 1.98 -19.84
CA PRO A 108 -16.46 1.38 -20.96
C PRO A 108 -16.63 2.28 -22.18
N ASP A 109 -16.68 3.60 -21.98
CA ASP A 109 -16.76 4.60 -23.04
C ASP A 109 -15.44 4.83 -23.78
N GLY A 110 -14.37 4.15 -23.38
CA GLY A 110 -13.05 4.26 -23.96
C GLY A 110 -12.16 5.32 -23.34
N SER A 111 -12.69 6.17 -22.45
CA SER A 111 -11.86 7.13 -21.71
C SER A 111 -10.84 6.42 -20.85
N VAL A 112 -9.67 7.04 -20.70
CA VAL A 112 -8.50 6.49 -19.99
C VAL A 112 -8.00 7.46 -18.94
N GLY A 113 -7.25 6.93 -18.00
CA GLY A 113 -6.60 7.73 -16.98
C GLY A 113 -5.66 6.90 -16.13
N TYR A 114 -5.29 7.44 -14.99
CA TYR A 114 -4.42 6.77 -14.03
C TYR A 114 -5.06 6.73 -12.65
N PHE A 115 -4.58 5.83 -11.83
CA PHE A 115 -4.92 5.75 -10.43
C PHE A 115 -3.67 5.64 -9.56
N THR A 116 -3.82 6.03 -8.30
CA THR A 116 -2.88 5.72 -7.22
C THR A 116 -3.69 5.36 -5.98
N THR A 117 -3.40 4.17 -5.46
CA THR A 117 -4.05 3.62 -4.28
C THR A 117 -3.02 3.39 -3.19
N ILE A 118 -3.30 3.88 -1.98
CA ILE A 118 -2.48 3.60 -0.79
C ILE A 118 -3.15 2.48 -0.01
N TRP A 119 -2.38 1.45 0.28
CA TRP A 119 -2.79 0.24 0.97
C TRP A 119 -2.15 0.15 2.35
N ARG A 120 -2.91 -0.32 3.31
CA ARG A 120 -2.44 -0.62 4.66
C ARG A 120 -2.91 -2.00 5.08
N ARG A 121 -2.06 -2.76 5.79
CA ARG A 121 -2.49 -4.03 6.38
C ARG A 121 -3.38 -3.78 7.58
N ASP A 122 -4.50 -4.51 7.63
CA ASP A 122 -5.35 -4.56 8.82
C ASP A 122 -4.75 -5.52 9.88
N LYS A 123 -5.35 -5.58 11.05
CA LYS A 123 -4.93 -6.48 12.14
C LYS A 123 -4.97 -7.97 11.80
N LYS A 124 -5.71 -8.35 10.76
CA LYS A 124 -5.78 -9.71 10.24
C LYS A 124 -4.77 -9.95 9.12
N GLY A 125 -3.88 -9.00 8.85
CA GLY A 125 -2.87 -9.06 7.80
C GLY A 125 -3.42 -8.87 6.39
N ARG A 126 -4.68 -8.46 6.23
CA ARG A 126 -5.29 -8.22 4.91
C ARG A 126 -4.96 -6.81 4.44
N TRP A 127 -4.75 -6.64 3.15
CA TRP A 127 -4.63 -5.33 2.54
C TRP A 127 -6.00 -4.64 2.48
N ARG A 128 -6.03 -3.38 2.95
CA ARG A 128 -7.15 -2.47 2.86
C ARG A 128 -6.66 -1.16 2.29
N TRP A 129 -7.32 -0.64 1.29
CA TRP A 129 -6.94 0.69 0.82
C TRP A 129 -7.41 1.78 1.79
N ILE A 130 -6.57 2.79 1.97
CA ILE A 130 -6.79 3.91 2.90
C ILE A 130 -6.86 5.25 2.16
N MET A 131 -6.37 5.31 0.93
CA MET A 131 -6.53 6.45 0.03
C MET A 131 -6.61 5.93 -1.39
N ASP A 132 -7.54 6.48 -2.17
CA ASP A 132 -7.67 6.22 -3.60
C ASP A 132 -7.92 7.53 -4.34
N HIS A 133 -7.16 7.74 -5.41
CA HIS A 133 -7.36 8.83 -6.33
C HIS A 133 -6.90 8.47 -7.74
N GLY A 134 -7.27 9.31 -8.67
CA GLY A 134 -6.83 9.25 -10.06
C GLY A 134 -7.35 10.44 -10.82
N ASP A 135 -7.01 10.49 -12.11
CA ASP A 135 -7.53 11.49 -13.01
C ASP A 135 -7.67 10.94 -14.43
N THR A 136 -8.49 11.61 -15.23
CA THR A 136 -8.66 11.33 -16.65
C THR A 136 -7.47 11.90 -17.42
N LEU A 137 -7.04 11.17 -18.43
CA LEU A 137 -5.96 11.60 -19.32
C LEU A 137 -6.45 11.63 -20.78
N ALA A 138 -5.88 12.51 -21.58
CA ALA A 138 -6.08 12.49 -23.02
C ALA A 138 -5.51 11.22 -23.68
N THR A 139 -4.42 10.70 -23.12
CA THR A 139 -3.75 9.47 -23.55
C THR A 139 -3.30 8.72 -22.31
N ALA A 140 -3.47 7.38 -22.29
CA ALA A 140 -3.00 6.55 -21.20
C ALA A 140 -1.50 6.75 -20.96
N ARG A 141 -1.05 6.69 -19.70
CA ARG A 141 0.38 6.65 -19.36
C ARG A 141 1.00 5.42 -20.01
N GLU A 142 2.25 5.55 -20.46
CA GLU A 142 3.00 4.40 -20.93
C GLU A 142 3.19 3.43 -19.75
N ALA A 143 2.71 2.21 -19.94
CA ALA A 143 2.88 1.16 -18.94
C ALA A 143 4.24 0.49 -19.13
N PRO A 144 4.95 0.15 -18.05
CA PRO A 144 6.17 -0.63 -18.16
C PRO A 144 5.85 -2.01 -18.75
N GLU A 145 6.82 -2.60 -19.43
CA GLU A 145 6.68 -3.93 -20.05
C GLU A 145 6.26 -5.00 -19.03
N PHE A 146 6.75 -4.87 -17.79
CA PHE A 146 6.43 -5.79 -16.70
C PHE A 146 5.93 -5.05 -15.47
N LEU A 147 4.93 -5.60 -14.81
CA LEU A 147 4.50 -5.16 -13.50
C LEU A 147 5.67 -5.25 -12.51
N THR A 148 6.01 -4.14 -11.88
CA THR A 148 7.17 -4.03 -11.02
C THR A 148 6.77 -3.83 -9.55
N GLY A 149 7.38 -4.61 -8.67
CA GLY A 149 7.31 -4.41 -7.22
C GLY A 149 8.64 -3.90 -6.66
N LYS A 150 8.60 -2.83 -5.85
CA LYS A 150 9.77 -2.27 -5.17
C LYS A 150 9.55 -2.23 -3.67
N VAL A 151 10.59 -2.53 -2.91
CA VAL A 151 10.57 -2.49 -1.44
C VAL A 151 11.53 -1.44 -0.94
N ALA A 152 11.09 -0.62 0.00
CA ALA A 152 11.92 0.38 0.66
C ALA A 152 13.07 -0.27 1.43
N THR A 153 14.18 0.43 1.54
CA THR A 153 15.35 -0.05 2.27
C THR A 153 15.08 -0.11 3.77
N CYS A 154 15.42 -1.25 4.40
CA CYS A 154 15.16 -1.55 5.81
C CYS A 154 16.29 -1.14 6.75
N LYS A 155 17.08 -0.15 6.47
CA LYS A 155 18.09 0.32 7.44
C LYS A 155 17.43 1.22 8.48
N ARG A 156 17.54 0.80 9.75
CA ARG A 156 17.35 1.70 10.90
C ARG A 156 18.49 2.72 10.87
N GLY A 157 18.27 3.86 10.28
CA GLY A 157 19.25 4.93 10.22
C GLY A 157 18.53 6.25 10.06
N ALA A 158 19.08 7.27 10.63
CA ALA A 158 18.70 8.67 10.56
C ALA A 158 17.27 8.96 10.09
N ARG A 159 16.46 9.39 11.01
CA ARG A 159 15.18 10.04 10.71
C ARG A 159 15.47 11.18 9.73
N PRO A 160 14.76 11.27 8.60
CA PRO A 160 14.93 12.42 7.73
C PRO A 160 14.64 13.71 8.49
N ASP A 161 15.37 14.75 8.18
CA ASP A 161 15.11 16.09 8.72
C ASP A 161 13.77 16.60 8.20
N GLY A 162 12.72 16.42 8.98
CA GLY A 162 11.37 16.88 8.71
C GLY A 162 10.30 16.01 9.38
N PRO A 163 9.19 16.58 9.84
CA PRO A 163 8.09 15.79 10.36
C PRO A 163 7.51 14.94 9.20
N PRO A 164 7.17 13.65 9.44
CA PRO A 164 6.45 12.86 8.46
C PRO A 164 5.16 13.57 8.07
N PRO A 165 4.71 13.45 6.81
CA PRO A 165 3.42 13.99 6.43
C PRO A 165 2.35 13.38 7.33
N SER A 166 1.57 14.24 7.98
CA SER A 166 0.49 13.79 8.84
C SER A 166 -0.50 12.98 8.01
N PRO A 167 -0.93 11.79 8.47
CA PRO A 167 -2.01 11.09 7.82
C PRO A 167 -3.22 12.02 7.74
N PRO A 168 -4.04 11.91 6.69
CA PRO A 168 -5.22 12.75 6.56
C PRO A 168 -6.08 12.62 7.83
N THR A 169 -6.25 13.75 8.53
CA THR A 169 -7.12 13.83 9.70
C THR A 169 -8.57 13.67 9.25
N GLY A 170 -9.12 12.50 9.44
CA GLY A 170 -10.52 12.25 9.10
C GLY A 170 -11.00 10.89 9.57
N GLY A 171 -11.59 10.86 10.75
CA GLY A 171 -12.31 9.70 11.26
C GLY A 171 -11.88 9.31 12.67
N LYS A 172 -12.81 9.37 13.62
CA LYS A 172 -12.60 8.80 14.95
C LYS A 172 -12.49 7.26 14.81
N PRO A 173 -11.49 6.62 15.45
CA PRO A 173 -11.41 5.16 15.45
C PRO A 173 -12.68 4.58 16.05
N GLY A 174 -13.20 3.53 15.42
CA GLY A 174 -14.33 2.76 15.93
C GLY A 174 -14.01 2.18 17.31
N LYS A 175 -15.04 2.12 18.16
CA LYS A 175 -14.93 1.60 19.54
C LYS A 175 -14.51 0.11 19.49
N GLY A 176 -13.27 -0.19 19.92
CA GLY A 176 -12.86 -1.57 20.22
C GLY A 176 -11.54 -2.03 19.65
N ASP A 177 -10.92 -1.28 18.76
CA ASP A 177 -9.72 -1.69 18.09
C ASP A 177 -8.51 -0.81 18.45
N ALA A 178 -7.40 -1.41 18.89
CA ALA A 178 -6.15 -0.66 19.03
C ALA A 178 -5.73 -0.09 17.64
N PRO A 179 -5.19 1.13 17.57
CA PRO A 179 -4.73 1.67 16.30
C PRO A 179 -3.70 0.71 15.66
N PRO A 180 -3.63 0.66 14.32
CA PRO A 180 -2.57 -0.08 13.66
C PRO A 180 -1.21 0.47 14.12
N PRO A 181 -0.16 -0.35 14.13
CA PRO A 181 1.18 0.13 14.47
C PRO A 181 1.53 1.30 13.53
N PRO A 182 2.25 2.32 14.03
CA PRO A 182 2.70 3.40 13.17
C PRO A 182 3.55 2.82 12.04
N PRO A 183 3.42 3.35 10.82
CA PRO A 183 4.27 2.92 9.70
C PRO A 183 5.74 3.16 10.04
N ASP A 184 6.62 2.32 9.51
CA ASP A 184 8.07 2.39 9.73
C ASP A 184 8.74 3.60 9.05
N GLU A 185 7.95 4.48 8.44
CA GLU A 185 8.36 5.68 7.73
C GLU A 185 9.28 5.44 6.51
N SER A 186 9.51 4.20 6.10
CA SER A 186 10.29 3.90 4.90
C SER A 186 9.52 4.15 3.59
N LEU A 187 8.20 4.18 3.67
CA LEU A 187 7.28 4.63 2.63
C LEU A 187 6.34 5.64 3.25
N VAL A 188 6.34 6.87 2.73
CA VAL A 188 5.49 7.96 3.20
C VAL A 188 4.69 8.53 2.04
N TRP A 189 3.45 8.95 2.32
CA TRP A 189 2.60 9.56 1.32
C TRP A 189 1.91 10.80 1.85
N ARG A 190 1.55 11.69 0.94
CA ARG A 190 0.85 12.94 1.25
C ARG A 190 -0.15 13.26 0.15
N ALA A 191 -1.27 13.85 0.52
CA ALA A 191 -2.25 14.42 -0.38
C ALA A 191 -2.54 15.87 0.04
N ASP A 192 -2.00 16.80 -0.69
CA ASP A 192 -2.25 18.23 -0.52
C ASP A 192 -3.43 18.61 -1.41
N VAL A 193 -4.49 19.18 -0.81
CA VAL A 193 -5.73 19.54 -1.48
C VAL A 193 -5.99 21.00 -1.29
N ALA A 194 -6.15 21.74 -2.38
CA ALA A 194 -6.50 23.15 -2.36
C ALA A 194 -8.04 23.35 -2.29
N ALA A 195 -8.46 24.58 -2.04
CA ALA A 195 -9.87 24.93 -1.90
C ALA A 195 -10.69 24.72 -3.20
N ASP A 196 -10.03 24.73 -4.34
CA ASP A 196 -10.62 24.48 -5.66
C ASP A 196 -10.62 22.99 -6.07
N ASN A 197 -10.28 22.11 -5.13
CA ASN A 197 -10.11 20.66 -5.29
C ASN A 197 -8.95 20.22 -6.19
N SER A 198 -8.12 21.15 -6.67
CA SER A 198 -6.83 20.75 -7.20
C SER A 198 -6.04 20.03 -6.11
N ARG A 199 -5.27 19.02 -6.50
CA ARG A 199 -4.54 18.22 -5.51
C ARG A 199 -3.24 17.69 -6.07
N ARG A 200 -2.28 17.51 -5.17
CA ARG A 200 -1.04 16.80 -5.46
C ARG A 200 -0.91 15.64 -4.49
N VAL A 201 -0.72 14.44 -5.04
CA VAL A 201 -0.46 13.23 -4.26
C VAL A 201 0.97 12.79 -4.50
N THR A 202 1.75 12.71 -3.43
CA THR A 202 3.14 12.28 -3.50
C THR A 202 3.34 11.03 -2.67
N VAL A 203 4.18 10.13 -3.17
CA VAL A 203 4.70 9.00 -2.41
C VAL A 203 6.22 9.06 -2.47
N GLN A 204 6.84 8.96 -1.30
CA GLN A 204 8.29 8.95 -1.16
C GLN A 204 8.74 7.65 -0.52
N MET A 205 9.80 7.08 -1.04
CA MET A 205 10.38 5.83 -0.58
C MET A 205 11.81 6.03 -0.09
N TRP A 206 12.13 5.48 1.07
CA TRP A 206 13.47 5.52 1.62
C TRP A 206 14.40 4.55 0.87
N THR A 207 15.51 5.05 0.34
CA THR A 207 16.50 4.29 -0.43
C THR A 207 17.64 3.73 0.42
N GLY A 208 17.69 4.12 1.70
CA GLY A 208 18.81 3.85 2.61
C GLY A 208 19.72 5.05 2.80
N GLN A 209 19.60 6.08 1.96
CA GLN A 209 20.37 7.32 2.03
C GLN A 209 19.48 8.57 2.02
N ALA A 210 18.41 8.56 1.22
CA ALA A 210 17.49 9.67 1.06
C ALA A 210 16.07 9.16 0.77
N TYR A 211 15.08 10.05 0.88
CA TYR A 211 13.77 9.82 0.29
C TYR A 211 13.79 10.18 -1.19
N GLU A 212 13.32 9.26 -2.01
CA GLU A 212 13.04 9.50 -3.42
C GLU A 212 11.54 9.60 -3.64
N THR A 213 11.08 10.63 -4.36
CA THR A 213 9.70 10.71 -4.81
C THR A 213 9.47 9.69 -5.91
N VAL A 214 8.64 8.70 -5.62
CA VAL A 214 8.36 7.57 -6.52
C VAL A 214 7.00 7.67 -7.20
N ILE A 215 6.08 8.46 -6.65
CA ILE A 215 4.82 8.89 -7.27
C ILE A 215 4.67 10.38 -7.01
N ASP A 216 4.27 11.11 -8.05
CA ASP A 216 3.98 12.54 -8.00
C ASP A 216 2.84 12.83 -8.98
N ASP A 217 1.64 12.81 -8.45
CA ASP A 217 0.42 12.99 -9.23
C ASP A 217 -0.19 14.36 -8.95
N GLU A 218 -0.45 15.11 -10.01
CA GLU A 218 -1.11 16.41 -9.94
C GLU A 218 -2.45 16.36 -10.67
N VAL A 219 -3.50 16.79 -9.98
CA VAL A 219 -4.85 16.93 -10.52
C VAL A 219 -5.21 18.40 -10.49
N LYS A 220 -5.58 18.97 -11.63
CA LYS A 220 -5.98 20.37 -11.77
C LYS A 220 -7.41 20.59 -11.29
N ALA A 221 -7.74 21.84 -10.95
CA ALA A 221 -9.10 22.23 -10.64
C ALA A 221 -10.02 21.92 -11.82
N GLY A 222 -11.20 21.33 -11.53
CA GLY A 222 -12.22 21.05 -12.54
C GLY A 222 -11.98 19.84 -13.42
N SER A 223 -11.01 18.97 -13.08
CA SER A 223 -10.84 17.67 -13.71
C SER A 223 -11.77 16.61 -13.12
#